data_17d0b04d4916fc4e9a83ffa845ff5246
#
_entry.id   17d0b04d4916fc4e9a83ffa845ff5246
#
_cell.length_a   1.000
_cell.length_b   1.000
_cell.length_c   1.000
_cell.angle_alpha   90.00
_cell.angle_beta   90.00
_cell.angle_gamma   90.00
#
_symmetry.space_group_name_H-M   'P 1'
#
loop_
_entity.id
_entity.type
_entity.pdbx_description
1 polymer ?
#
loop_
_entity_poly.entity_id
_entity_poly.type
_entity_poly.pdbx_seq_one_letter_code
_entity_poly.pdbx_strand_id
1 'polypeptide(L)'
;MSDLPIRRLTVTAVRRPTPRTVRASFALPPGEFALAGPDQQVKLYFPRPGQDSPELPAAAPGQDLMDWYRACHAVPEHRRPWMRSFTIRAHDAELHTVDVDFVLHGDGPAADWAARARPGQVLAMFGPSPEFARPFPLDGSRPLLFACDESALPALATLVEALPAGARAHAWIETAGPEEQQPLRGFGELTAHWVHRDGAAPGERLLAAVRTAELPADLEHAWLAGEAGTVRALRQHLLAERHLDRANIHFTGYWRHRLTQDDAPTAEDLADAQELLAQYGG
;
A
#
# COMPACT_ATOMS: atom_id res chain seq x y z
N MET A 1 12.45 -7.01 -24.95
CA MET A 1 12.34 -7.05 -23.47
C MET A 1 12.70 -5.65 -22.99
N SER A 2 11.81 -5.02 -22.22
CA SER A 2 12.10 -3.71 -21.63
C SER A 2 13.07 -3.86 -20.45
N ASP A 3 13.83 -2.81 -20.16
CA ASP A 3 14.73 -2.79 -19.01
C ASP A 3 13.92 -2.86 -17.69
N LEU A 4 14.50 -3.46 -16.66
CA LEU A 4 13.87 -3.52 -15.33
C LEU A 4 13.64 -2.10 -14.78
N PRO A 5 12.44 -1.79 -14.25
CA PRO A 5 12.08 -0.46 -13.79
C PRO A 5 12.71 -0.13 -12.43
N ILE A 6 14.05 -0.21 -12.35
CA ILE A 6 14.82 0.10 -11.14
C ILE A 6 15.30 1.54 -11.21
N ARG A 7 14.97 2.33 -10.19
CA ARG A 7 15.29 3.76 -10.13
C ARG A 7 15.89 4.13 -8.79
N ARG A 8 16.84 5.07 -8.80
CA ARG A 8 17.29 5.75 -7.59
C ARG A 8 16.40 6.96 -7.37
N LEU A 9 15.91 7.13 -6.15
CA LEU A 9 15.04 8.23 -5.74
C LEU A 9 15.78 9.12 -4.75
N THR A 10 15.80 10.43 -4.99
CA THR A 10 16.37 11.39 -4.06
C THR A 10 15.25 12.13 -3.34
N VAL A 11 15.27 12.14 -2.01
CA VAL A 11 14.33 12.92 -1.20
C VAL A 11 14.51 14.41 -1.48
N THR A 12 13.44 15.09 -1.89
CA THR A 12 13.41 16.54 -2.12
C THR A 12 12.74 17.30 -1.00
N ALA A 13 11.69 16.70 -0.38
CA ALA A 13 10.97 17.27 0.74
C ALA A 13 10.47 16.20 1.69
N VAL A 14 10.28 16.58 2.95
CA VAL A 14 9.66 15.74 3.98
C VAL A 14 8.65 16.59 4.74
N ARG A 15 7.44 16.05 4.94
CA ARG A 15 6.38 16.69 5.73
C ARG A 15 5.66 15.66 6.59
N ARG A 16 4.93 16.11 7.59
CA ARG A 16 4.10 15.26 8.45
C ARG A 16 2.64 15.63 8.27
N PRO A 17 1.88 14.92 7.43
CA PRO A 17 0.43 15.11 7.31
C PRO A 17 -0.30 14.91 8.63
N THR A 18 0.15 13.95 9.43
CA THR A 18 -0.36 13.65 10.77
C THR A 18 0.81 13.30 11.70
N PRO A 19 0.62 13.21 13.03
CA PRO A 19 1.67 12.83 13.97
C PRO A 19 2.39 11.52 13.61
N ARG A 20 1.67 10.53 13.06
CA ARG A 20 2.21 9.22 12.71
C ARG A 20 2.44 9.00 11.22
N THR A 21 2.17 9.97 10.37
CA THR A 21 2.43 9.86 8.93
C THR A 21 3.52 10.81 8.50
N VAL A 22 4.55 10.25 7.85
CA VAL A 22 5.60 11.02 7.18
C VAL A 22 5.41 10.89 5.69
N ARG A 23 5.25 12.01 5.00
CA ARG A 23 5.26 12.07 3.53
C ARG A 23 6.62 12.52 3.05
N ALA A 24 7.29 11.69 2.27
CA ALA A 24 8.50 12.05 1.56
C ALA A 24 8.20 12.23 0.07
N SER A 25 8.65 13.37 -0.45
CA SER A 25 8.65 13.65 -1.89
C SER A 25 10.01 13.28 -2.47
N PHE A 26 10.01 12.58 -3.58
CA PHE A 26 11.22 12.11 -4.23
C PHE A 26 11.32 12.64 -5.64
N ALA A 27 12.51 13.12 -6.03
CA ALA A 27 12.82 13.36 -7.43
C ALA A 27 12.96 12.02 -8.17
N LEU A 28 12.32 11.93 -9.33
CA LEU A 28 12.50 10.84 -10.27
C LEU A 28 13.68 11.13 -11.20
N PRO A 29 14.48 10.11 -11.56
CA PRO A 29 15.45 10.27 -12.63
C PRO A 29 14.72 10.50 -13.96
N PRO A 30 15.39 11.11 -14.97
CA PRO A 30 14.83 11.24 -16.29
C PRO A 30 14.39 9.89 -16.87
N GLY A 31 13.29 9.88 -17.60
CA GLY A 31 12.73 8.70 -18.23
C GLY A 31 11.22 8.59 -18.05
N GLU A 32 10.65 7.59 -18.68
CA GLU A 32 9.21 7.34 -18.59
C GLU A 32 8.83 6.83 -17.19
N PHE A 33 7.78 7.41 -16.63
CA PHE A 33 7.17 6.99 -15.38
C PHE A 33 5.64 7.09 -15.52
N ALA A 34 4.98 5.96 -15.56
CA ALA A 34 3.54 5.89 -15.70
C ALA A 34 2.94 4.99 -14.62
N LEU A 35 1.87 5.44 -13.99
CA LEU A 35 1.07 4.64 -13.08
C LEU A 35 0.01 3.88 -13.88
N ALA A 36 -0.21 2.61 -13.55
CA ALA A 36 -1.26 1.81 -14.18
C ALA A 36 -2.66 2.15 -13.65
N GLY A 37 -2.75 2.84 -12.51
CA GLY A 37 -4.01 3.26 -11.91
C GLY A 37 -3.85 3.66 -10.44
N PRO A 38 -4.97 3.88 -9.72
CA PRO A 38 -4.93 4.07 -8.27
C PRO A 38 -4.41 2.81 -7.57
N ASP A 39 -4.01 2.96 -6.30
CA ASP A 39 -3.37 1.89 -5.50
C ASP A 39 -2.13 1.26 -6.17
N GLN A 40 -1.43 2.03 -7.00
CA GLN A 40 -0.19 1.54 -7.62
C GLN A 40 0.89 1.32 -6.57
N GLN A 41 1.29 0.07 -6.41
CA GLN A 41 2.35 -0.32 -5.49
C GLN A 41 3.72 -0.35 -6.19
N VAL A 42 4.75 -0.09 -5.38
CA VAL A 42 6.16 -0.18 -5.75
C VAL A 42 6.94 -0.86 -4.61
N LYS A 43 8.13 -1.37 -4.93
CA LYS A 43 9.07 -1.85 -3.91
C LYS A 43 10.09 -0.75 -3.64
N LEU A 44 10.21 -0.32 -2.38
CA LEU A 44 11.26 0.58 -1.93
C LEU A 44 12.36 -0.21 -1.21
N TYR A 45 13.60 0.17 -1.50
CA TYR A 45 14.79 -0.41 -0.91
C TYR A 45 15.45 0.62 0.00
N PHE A 46 15.65 0.22 1.26
CA PHE A 46 16.21 1.08 2.31
C PHE A 46 17.65 0.70 2.60
N PRO A 47 18.57 1.68 2.74
CA PRO A 47 19.96 1.41 3.06
C PRO A 47 20.09 0.80 4.46
N ARG A 48 21.13 -0.02 4.66
CA ARG A 48 21.52 -0.48 5.99
C ARG A 48 22.14 0.66 6.80
N PRO A 49 22.16 0.57 8.14
CA PRO A 49 22.85 1.55 8.98
C PRO A 49 24.30 1.77 8.51
N GLY A 50 24.68 3.03 8.38
CA GLY A 50 26.01 3.42 7.89
C GLY A 50 26.18 3.48 6.37
N GLN A 51 25.13 3.18 5.60
CA GLN A 51 25.11 3.35 4.15
C GLN A 51 24.33 4.63 3.77
N ASP A 52 24.84 5.39 2.81
CA ASP A 52 24.18 6.60 2.27
C ASP A 52 23.09 6.28 1.24
N SER A 53 23.14 5.09 0.65
CA SER A 53 22.17 4.61 -0.34
C SER A 53 22.09 3.08 -0.35
N PRO A 54 20.96 2.51 -0.80
CA PRO A 54 20.79 1.06 -0.92
C PRO A 54 21.82 0.45 -1.88
N GLU A 55 22.44 -0.65 -1.49
CA GLU A 55 23.35 -1.40 -2.34
C GLU A 55 22.56 -2.43 -3.15
N LEU A 56 22.33 -2.12 -4.40
CA LEU A 56 21.64 -3.00 -5.34
C LEU A 56 22.58 -3.36 -6.51
N PRO A 57 22.49 -4.59 -7.05
CA PRO A 57 23.20 -4.94 -8.27
C PRO A 57 22.66 -4.10 -9.44
N ALA A 58 23.56 -3.69 -10.33
CA ALA A 58 23.13 -3.03 -11.56
C ALA A 58 22.29 -4.01 -12.39
N ALA A 59 21.17 -3.53 -12.92
CA ALA A 59 20.40 -4.30 -13.87
C ALA A 59 21.08 -4.23 -15.24
N ALA A 60 21.28 -5.39 -15.89
CA ALA A 60 21.73 -5.43 -17.26
C ALA A 60 20.55 -5.18 -18.23
N PRO A 61 20.79 -4.59 -19.42
CA PRO A 61 19.76 -4.46 -20.43
C PRO A 61 19.10 -5.80 -20.76
N GLY A 62 17.77 -5.86 -20.72
CA GLY A 62 17.01 -7.09 -21.01
C GLY A 62 17.17 -8.21 -19.98
N GLN A 63 17.71 -7.94 -18.80
CA GLN A 63 17.84 -8.92 -17.72
C GLN A 63 16.46 -9.39 -17.23
N ASP A 64 16.34 -10.71 -16.99
CA ASP A 64 15.17 -11.29 -16.33
C ASP A 64 15.05 -10.84 -14.89
N LEU A 65 13.81 -10.61 -14.41
CA LEU A 65 13.53 -10.15 -13.07
C LEU A 65 14.02 -11.14 -11.99
N MET A 66 13.82 -12.43 -12.23
CA MET A 66 14.22 -13.45 -11.25
C MET A 66 15.75 -13.58 -11.15
N ASP A 67 16.47 -13.37 -12.26
CA ASP A 67 17.92 -13.31 -12.27
C ASP A 67 18.43 -12.12 -11.48
N TRP A 68 17.78 -10.97 -11.63
CA TRP A 68 18.11 -9.79 -10.85
C TRP A 68 17.80 -9.98 -9.35
N TYR A 69 16.66 -10.59 -9.00
CA TYR A 69 16.35 -10.94 -7.61
C TYR A 69 17.38 -11.89 -7.00
N ARG A 70 17.84 -12.89 -7.74
CA ARG A 70 18.92 -13.78 -7.29
C ARG A 70 20.21 -13.00 -7.01
N ALA A 71 20.56 -12.04 -7.86
CA ALA A 71 21.71 -11.17 -7.65
C ALA A 71 21.54 -10.28 -6.39
N CYS A 72 20.34 -9.75 -6.14
CA CYS A 72 20.02 -9.03 -4.90
C CYS A 72 20.20 -9.91 -3.66
N HIS A 73 19.75 -11.15 -3.71
CA HIS A 73 19.90 -12.11 -2.60
C HIS A 73 21.36 -12.55 -2.39
N ALA A 74 22.20 -12.46 -3.41
CA ALA A 74 23.63 -12.75 -3.28
C ALA A 74 24.40 -11.63 -2.57
N VAL A 75 23.83 -10.42 -2.44
CA VAL A 75 24.43 -9.35 -1.61
C VAL A 75 24.48 -9.84 -0.16
N PRO A 76 25.63 -9.72 0.52
CA PRO A 76 25.78 -10.13 1.91
C PRO A 76 24.69 -9.51 2.80
N GLU A 77 24.15 -10.29 3.73
CA GLU A 77 22.95 -9.89 4.51
C GLU A 77 23.12 -8.54 5.21
N HIS A 78 24.29 -8.28 5.80
CA HIS A 78 24.57 -7.03 6.49
C HIS A 78 24.64 -5.79 5.58
N ARG A 79 24.74 -5.98 4.26
CA ARG A 79 24.76 -4.92 3.23
C ARG A 79 23.49 -4.91 2.40
N ARG A 80 22.77 -6.04 2.33
CA ARG A 80 21.56 -6.19 1.54
C ARG A 80 20.48 -5.23 2.05
N PRO A 81 19.96 -4.33 1.21
CA PRO A 81 18.93 -3.37 1.62
C PRO A 81 17.66 -4.08 2.08
N TRP A 82 16.94 -3.47 2.99
CA TRP A 82 15.58 -3.90 3.30
C TRP A 82 14.64 -3.49 2.17
N MET A 83 13.76 -4.39 1.77
CA MET A 83 12.73 -4.11 0.76
C MET A 83 11.36 -4.06 1.43
N ARG A 84 10.56 -3.03 1.12
CA ARG A 84 9.17 -2.92 1.58
C ARG A 84 8.29 -2.40 0.45
N SER A 85 7.03 -2.83 0.46
CA SER A 85 6.02 -2.36 -0.50
C SER A 85 5.39 -1.08 0.01
N PHE A 86 5.18 -0.13 -0.90
CA PHE A 86 4.50 1.13 -0.62
C PHE A 86 3.60 1.52 -1.79
N THR A 87 2.56 2.29 -1.51
CA THR A 87 1.73 2.91 -2.53
C THR A 87 2.36 4.24 -2.98
N ILE A 88 2.34 4.52 -4.27
CA ILE A 88 2.59 5.87 -4.78
C ILE A 88 1.37 6.73 -4.43
N ARG A 89 1.55 7.64 -3.47
CA ARG A 89 0.47 8.53 -3.00
C ARG A 89 0.13 9.62 -4.01
N ALA A 90 1.13 10.15 -4.69
CA ALA A 90 0.96 11.14 -5.75
C ALA A 90 2.13 11.08 -6.74
N HIS A 91 1.87 11.45 -7.97
CA HIS A 91 2.87 11.64 -9.02
C HIS A 91 2.63 13.01 -9.68
N ASP A 92 3.64 13.84 -9.68
CA ASP A 92 3.67 15.09 -10.41
C ASP A 92 4.60 14.93 -11.62
N ALA A 93 3.99 14.84 -12.81
CA ALA A 93 4.72 14.63 -14.04
C ALA A 93 5.50 15.89 -14.50
N GLU A 94 5.04 17.10 -14.12
CA GLU A 94 5.71 18.35 -14.49
C GLU A 94 6.96 18.57 -13.64
N LEU A 95 6.86 18.28 -12.33
CA LEU A 95 7.98 18.39 -11.40
C LEU A 95 8.86 17.14 -11.36
N HIS A 96 8.48 16.08 -12.07
CA HIS A 96 9.15 14.77 -12.03
C HIS A 96 9.34 14.26 -10.58
N THR A 97 8.26 14.27 -9.79
CA THR A 97 8.30 13.84 -8.41
C THR A 97 7.23 12.82 -8.08
N VAL A 98 7.51 11.99 -7.08
CA VAL A 98 6.52 11.10 -6.46
C VAL A 98 6.48 11.34 -4.95
N ASP A 99 5.29 11.25 -4.39
CA ASP A 99 5.07 11.25 -2.95
C ASP A 99 4.80 9.83 -2.47
N VAL A 100 5.40 9.47 -1.35
CA VAL A 100 5.12 8.24 -0.62
C VAL A 100 4.84 8.57 0.84
N ASP A 101 3.78 8.00 1.39
CA ASP A 101 3.42 8.13 2.80
C ASP A 101 3.94 6.92 3.58
N PHE A 102 4.61 7.20 4.69
CA PHE A 102 5.16 6.23 5.62
C PHE A 102 4.40 6.35 6.94
N VAL A 103 3.66 5.32 7.30
CA VAL A 103 3.00 5.28 8.60
C VAL A 103 4.00 4.76 9.64
N LEU A 104 4.19 5.53 10.69
CA LEU A 104 5.09 5.19 11.79
C LEU A 104 4.37 4.24 12.76
N HIS A 105 4.32 2.98 12.39
CA HIS A 105 3.77 1.90 13.23
C HIS A 105 4.86 0.87 13.54
N GLY A 106 4.99 0.50 14.82
CA GLY A 106 5.98 -0.49 15.25
C GLY A 106 7.44 -0.06 14.99
N ASP A 107 8.34 -1.00 15.22
CA ASP A 107 9.79 -0.87 15.00
C ASP A 107 10.15 -1.59 13.70
N GLY A 108 10.49 -0.84 12.67
CA GLY A 108 10.85 -1.42 11.39
C GLY A 108 11.73 -0.49 10.55
N PRO A 109 12.55 -1.03 9.64
CA PRO A 109 13.55 -0.24 8.92
C PRO A 109 12.96 0.93 8.12
N ALA A 110 11.76 0.76 7.59
CA ALA A 110 11.06 1.82 6.84
C ALA A 110 10.55 2.93 7.78
N ALA A 111 9.93 2.57 8.91
CA ALA A 111 9.46 3.53 9.91
C ALA A 111 10.64 4.28 10.54
N ASP A 112 11.71 3.58 10.88
CA ASP A 112 12.95 4.15 11.39
C ASP A 112 13.62 5.12 10.41
N TRP A 113 13.65 4.76 9.14
CA TRP A 113 14.16 5.63 8.09
C TRP A 113 13.28 6.88 7.94
N ALA A 114 11.95 6.69 7.83
CA ALA A 114 10.99 7.77 7.63
C ALA A 114 10.98 8.77 8.80
N ALA A 115 11.10 8.28 10.04
CA ALA A 115 11.17 9.15 11.22
C ALA A 115 12.36 10.13 11.18
N ARG A 116 13.44 9.77 10.48
CA ARG A 116 14.68 10.54 10.32
C ARG A 116 14.91 11.03 8.89
N ALA A 117 13.91 10.89 8.02
CA ALA A 117 14.03 11.27 6.61
C ALA A 117 14.34 12.77 6.45
N ARG A 118 15.22 13.09 5.53
CA ARG A 118 15.61 14.46 5.19
C ARG A 118 15.96 14.60 3.71
N PRO A 119 15.82 15.80 3.13
CA PRO A 119 16.25 16.06 1.75
C PRO A 119 17.71 15.63 1.49
N GLY A 120 17.94 15.12 0.30
CA GLY A 120 19.23 14.60 -0.15
C GLY A 120 19.46 13.11 0.12
N GLN A 121 18.67 12.47 0.99
CA GLN A 121 18.77 11.01 1.19
C GLN A 121 18.29 10.26 -0.06
N VAL A 122 18.84 9.06 -0.24
CA VAL A 122 18.59 8.24 -1.43
C VAL A 122 17.95 6.90 -1.03
N LEU A 123 16.85 6.56 -1.67
CA LEU A 123 16.30 5.21 -1.74
C LEU A 123 16.46 4.65 -3.16
N ALA A 124 16.16 3.38 -3.32
CA ALA A 124 15.92 2.81 -4.64
C ALA A 124 14.48 2.27 -4.72
N MET A 125 13.94 2.24 -5.92
CA MET A 125 12.59 1.79 -6.20
C MET A 125 12.62 0.78 -7.35
N PHE A 126 11.87 -0.29 -7.22
CA PHE A 126 11.45 -1.14 -8.32
C PHE A 126 9.98 -0.85 -8.62
N GLY A 127 9.69 -0.55 -9.87
CA GLY A 127 8.36 -0.17 -10.33
C GLY A 127 8.27 1.34 -10.70
N PRO A 128 7.05 1.81 -11.04
CA PRO A 128 5.83 1.03 -11.15
C PRO A 128 5.93 -0.10 -12.18
N SER A 129 5.17 -1.17 -11.94
CA SER A 129 5.05 -2.29 -12.86
C SER A 129 3.58 -2.71 -12.92
N PRO A 130 3.06 -3.11 -14.10
CA PRO A 130 1.70 -3.64 -14.20
C PRO A 130 1.42 -4.83 -13.26
N GLU A 131 2.45 -5.61 -12.93
CA GLU A 131 2.37 -6.74 -11.99
C GLU A 131 1.99 -6.31 -10.56
N PHE A 132 2.20 -5.04 -10.20
CA PHE A 132 1.85 -4.45 -8.90
C PHE A 132 0.64 -3.52 -9.00
N ALA A 133 -0.02 -3.45 -10.15
CA ALA A 133 -1.31 -2.80 -10.27
C ALA A 133 -2.39 -3.71 -9.70
N ARG A 134 -3.32 -3.11 -8.98
CA ARG A 134 -4.49 -3.79 -8.42
C ARG A 134 -5.74 -3.11 -8.96
N PRO A 135 -6.18 -3.45 -10.19
CA PRO A 135 -7.35 -2.83 -10.76
C PRO A 135 -8.56 -3.09 -9.86
N PHE A 136 -9.27 -2.04 -9.53
CA PHE A 136 -10.50 -2.07 -8.75
C PHE A 136 -11.60 -1.37 -9.56
N PRO A 137 -12.82 -1.93 -9.68
CA PRO A 137 -13.88 -1.33 -10.47
C PRO A 137 -14.38 -0.05 -9.79
N LEU A 138 -14.14 1.10 -10.44
CA LEU A 138 -14.54 2.42 -9.99
C LEU A 138 -15.57 3.05 -10.93
N ASP A 139 -16.38 2.24 -11.63
CA ASP A 139 -17.32 2.71 -12.65
C ASP A 139 -18.53 3.48 -12.08
N GLY A 140 -18.75 3.40 -10.77
CA GLY A 140 -19.82 4.11 -10.06
C GLY A 140 -21.21 3.50 -10.26
N SER A 141 -21.30 2.31 -10.87
CA SER A 141 -22.58 1.65 -11.14
C SER A 141 -23.32 1.27 -9.85
N ARG A 142 -22.60 0.90 -8.80
CA ARG A 142 -23.12 0.48 -7.49
C ARG A 142 -22.27 1.03 -6.34
N PRO A 143 -22.80 1.02 -5.09
CA PRO A 143 -22.02 1.42 -3.94
C PRO A 143 -20.79 0.55 -3.71
N LEU A 144 -19.70 1.16 -3.29
CA LEU A 144 -18.44 0.52 -2.99
C LEU A 144 -18.19 0.49 -1.48
N LEU A 145 -17.60 -0.57 -0.99
CA LEU A 145 -17.10 -0.68 0.38
C LEU A 145 -15.59 -0.61 0.40
N PHE A 146 -15.06 0.29 1.19
CA PHE A 146 -13.64 0.34 1.55
C PHE A 146 -13.48 0.05 3.03
N ALA A 147 -12.57 -0.84 3.41
CA ALA A 147 -12.22 -1.06 4.81
C ALA A 147 -10.71 -1.21 4.95
N CYS A 148 -10.10 -0.34 5.74
CA CYS A 148 -8.65 -0.33 5.88
C CYS A 148 -8.17 0.23 7.22
N ASP A 149 -6.91 -0.03 7.56
CA ASP A 149 -6.20 0.70 8.58
C ASP A 149 -5.35 1.85 8.00
N GLU A 150 -4.68 2.60 8.87
CA GLU A 150 -3.87 3.75 8.48
C GLU A 150 -2.73 3.42 7.51
N SER A 151 -2.24 2.17 7.48
CA SER A 151 -1.17 1.75 6.56
C SER A 151 -1.62 1.77 5.10
N ALA A 152 -2.89 1.55 4.86
CA ALA A 152 -3.50 1.53 3.54
C ALA A 152 -4.26 2.83 3.19
N LEU A 153 -4.28 3.82 4.11
CA LEU A 153 -4.91 5.11 3.86
C LEU A 153 -4.35 5.85 2.62
N PRO A 154 -3.02 5.79 2.32
CA PRO A 154 -2.49 6.36 1.07
C PRO A 154 -3.11 5.74 -0.20
N ALA A 155 -3.33 4.44 -0.21
CA ALA A 155 -3.97 3.73 -1.30
C ALA A 155 -5.46 4.09 -1.41
N LEU A 156 -6.19 4.08 -0.29
CA LEU A 156 -7.57 4.52 -0.23
C LEU A 156 -7.73 5.94 -0.78
N ALA A 157 -6.82 6.86 -0.43
CA ALA A 157 -6.88 8.23 -0.92
C ALA A 157 -6.79 8.30 -2.45
N THR A 158 -5.95 7.49 -3.09
CA THR A 158 -5.85 7.43 -4.56
C THR A 158 -7.11 6.82 -5.21
N LEU A 159 -7.73 5.82 -4.56
CA LEU A 159 -9.00 5.25 -5.01
C LEU A 159 -10.13 6.27 -4.93
N VAL A 160 -10.21 7.00 -3.82
CA VAL A 160 -11.23 8.07 -3.63
C VAL A 160 -11.05 9.21 -4.64
N GLU A 161 -9.81 9.61 -4.91
CA GLU A 161 -9.49 10.63 -5.94
C GLU A 161 -9.90 10.17 -7.34
N ALA A 162 -9.89 8.87 -7.61
CA ALA A 162 -10.29 8.28 -8.90
C ALA A 162 -11.78 7.98 -9.02
N LEU A 163 -12.58 8.13 -7.95
CA LEU A 163 -14.02 7.91 -8.02
C LEU A 163 -14.68 8.89 -8.99
N PRO A 164 -15.46 8.43 -9.97
CA PRO A 164 -16.20 9.31 -10.85
C PRO A 164 -17.32 10.06 -10.11
N ALA A 165 -17.75 11.17 -10.66
CA ALA A 165 -18.90 11.91 -10.14
C ALA A 165 -20.14 11.03 -10.11
N GLY A 166 -20.86 11.03 -8.98
CA GLY A 166 -22.05 10.20 -8.76
C GLY A 166 -21.75 8.77 -8.26
N ALA A 167 -20.50 8.32 -8.27
CA ALA A 167 -20.14 7.08 -7.59
C ALA A 167 -20.32 7.22 -6.07
N ARG A 168 -20.87 6.20 -5.43
CA ARG A 168 -21.11 6.16 -3.99
C ARG A 168 -20.16 5.17 -3.31
N ALA A 169 -19.49 5.59 -2.26
CA ALA A 169 -18.59 4.73 -1.50
C ALA A 169 -18.76 4.94 0.00
N HIS A 170 -18.64 3.85 0.76
CA HIS A 170 -18.55 3.86 2.21
C HIS A 170 -17.17 3.36 2.62
N ALA A 171 -16.47 4.10 3.47
CA ALA A 171 -15.14 3.73 3.93
C ALA A 171 -15.12 3.61 5.46
N TRP A 172 -14.71 2.45 5.98
CA TRP A 172 -14.35 2.25 7.38
C TRP A 172 -12.85 2.29 7.50
N ILE A 173 -12.34 3.24 8.29
CA ILE A 173 -10.91 3.54 8.33
C ILE A 173 -10.45 3.51 9.77
N GLU A 174 -9.63 2.52 10.13
CA GLU A 174 -9.06 2.46 11.47
C GLU A 174 -7.77 3.28 11.53
N THR A 175 -7.68 4.12 12.56
CA THR A 175 -6.50 4.91 12.90
C THR A 175 -6.15 4.78 14.37
N ALA A 176 -4.93 5.17 14.75
CA ALA A 176 -4.52 5.18 16.17
C ALA A 176 -5.40 6.09 17.03
N GLY A 177 -5.76 7.25 16.50
CA GLY A 177 -6.60 8.25 17.13
C GLY A 177 -7.14 9.29 16.14
N PRO A 178 -7.98 10.24 16.60
CA PRO A 178 -8.59 11.24 15.73
C PRO A 178 -7.58 12.18 15.05
N GLU A 179 -6.40 12.37 15.64
CA GLU A 179 -5.32 13.18 15.10
C GLU A 179 -4.69 12.61 13.82
N GLU A 180 -4.96 11.33 13.54
CA GLU A 180 -4.48 10.64 12.33
C GLU A 180 -5.47 10.72 11.15
N GLN A 181 -6.64 11.35 11.35
CA GLN A 181 -7.59 11.56 10.25
C GLN A 181 -6.99 12.48 9.19
N GLN A 182 -7.17 12.11 7.93
CA GLN A 182 -6.74 12.90 6.78
C GLN A 182 -7.94 13.21 5.88
N PRO A 183 -7.98 14.39 5.23
CA PRO A 183 -9.03 14.69 4.27
C PRO A 183 -8.94 13.75 3.07
N LEU A 184 -10.03 13.04 2.79
CA LEU A 184 -10.22 12.26 1.57
C LEU A 184 -11.06 13.10 0.61
N ARG A 185 -10.52 13.38 -0.57
CA ARG A 185 -11.16 14.26 -1.55
C ARG A 185 -11.25 13.55 -2.90
N GLY A 186 -12.40 13.63 -3.55
CA GLY A 186 -12.66 13.07 -4.86
C GLY A 186 -13.94 13.69 -5.44
N PHE A 187 -14.35 13.24 -6.61
CA PHE A 187 -15.58 13.69 -7.25
C PHE A 187 -16.79 12.82 -6.88
N GLY A 188 -16.54 11.60 -6.36
CA GLY A 188 -17.58 10.70 -5.88
C GLY A 188 -18.11 11.08 -4.49
N GLU A 189 -19.24 10.50 -4.11
CA GLU A 189 -19.88 10.65 -2.81
C GLU A 189 -19.28 9.64 -1.83
N LEU A 190 -18.39 10.11 -0.93
CA LEU A 190 -17.76 9.28 0.09
C LEU A 190 -18.39 9.51 1.45
N THR A 191 -18.88 8.45 2.08
CA THR A 191 -19.21 8.42 3.50
C THR A 191 -18.07 7.75 4.26
N ALA A 192 -17.26 8.53 4.98
CA ALA A 192 -16.14 8.03 5.75
C ALA A 192 -16.50 7.82 7.23
N HIS A 193 -16.27 6.59 7.72
CA HIS A 193 -16.46 6.18 9.10
C HIS A 193 -15.07 5.98 9.74
N TRP A 194 -14.63 6.94 10.51
CA TRP A 194 -13.36 6.86 11.23
C TRP A 194 -13.52 6.04 12.50
N VAL A 195 -12.69 5.01 12.63
CA VAL A 195 -12.65 4.11 13.78
C VAL A 195 -11.32 4.30 14.50
N HIS A 196 -11.37 4.68 15.78
CA HIS A 196 -10.15 4.89 16.55
C HIS A 196 -9.86 3.68 17.43
N ARG A 197 -8.60 3.23 17.42
CA ARG A 197 -8.19 2.07 18.22
C ARG A 197 -8.32 2.29 19.73
N ASP A 198 -7.99 3.47 20.23
CA ASP A 198 -8.05 3.81 21.66
C ASP A 198 -7.47 2.69 22.56
N GLY A 199 -6.33 2.13 22.16
CA GLY A 199 -5.65 1.08 22.90
C GLY A 199 -6.11 -0.36 22.61
N ALA A 200 -7.13 -0.58 21.78
CA ALA A 200 -7.48 -1.92 21.30
C ALA A 200 -6.41 -2.49 20.34
N ALA A 201 -6.43 -3.80 20.13
CA ALA A 201 -5.56 -4.44 19.15
C ALA A 201 -5.88 -3.96 17.72
N PRO A 202 -4.88 -3.89 16.83
CA PRO A 202 -5.12 -3.52 15.44
C PRO A 202 -6.21 -4.37 14.80
N GLY A 203 -7.17 -3.71 14.13
CA GLY A 203 -8.27 -4.33 13.42
C GLY A 203 -9.46 -4.78 14.26
N GLU A 204 -9.32 -4.87 15.60
CA GLU A 204 -10.41 -5.31 16.48
C GLU A 204 -11.64 -4.42 16.34
N ARG A 205 -11.47 -3.11 16.44
CA ARG A 205 -12.56 -2.15 16.32
C ARG A 205 -13.05 -1.99 14.90
N LEU A 206 -12.16 -2.04 13.92
CA LEU A 206 -12.53 -1.99 12.51
C LEU A 206 -13.46 -3.14 12.16
N LEU A 207 -13.09 -4.38 12.53
CA LEU A 207 -13.91 -5.57 12.30
C LEU A 207 -15.28 -5.45 13.00
N ALA A 208 -15.32 -5.01 14.25
CA ALA A 208 -16.57 -4.80 14.98
C ALA A 208 -17.46 -3.76 14.30
N ALA A 209 -16.89 -2.63 13.86
CA ALA A 209 -17.61 -1.57 13.17
C ALA A 209 -18.21 -2.04 11.84
N VAL A 210 -17.46 -2.78 11.02
CA VAL A 210 -17.96 -3.29 9.73
C VAL A 210 -19.02 -4.39 9.94
N ARG A 211 -18.88 -5.23 10.96
CA ARG A 211 -19.88 -6.27 11.30
C ARG A 211 -21.24 -5.70 11.68
N THR A 212 -21.24 -4.59 12.39
CA THR A 212 -22.48 -3.94 12.85
C THR A 212 -22.99 -2.87 11.88
N ALA A 213 -22.27 -2.60 10.79
CA ALA A 213 -22.65 -1.58 9.83
C ALA A 213 -23.92 -1.96 9.04
N GLU A 214 -24.76 -0.97 8.81
CA GLU A 214 -25.83 -1.05 7.82
C GLU A 214 -25.23 -0.78 6.43
N LEU A 215 -24.88 -1.84 5.72
CA LEU A 215 -24.32 -1.75 4.37
C LEU A 215 -25.45 -1.61 3.33
N PRO A 216 -25.21 -0.89 2.21
CA PRO A 216 -26.15 -0.83 1.11
C PRO A 216 -26.54 -2.23 0.62
N ALA A 217 -27.84 -2.46 0.38
CA ALA A 217 -28.35 -3.75 -0.08
C ALA A 217 -27.86 -4.12 -1.50
N ASP A 218 -27.48 -3.11 -2.29
CA ASP A 218 -26.93 -3.21 -3.64
C ASP A 218 -25.39 -3.14 -3.67
N LEU A 219 -24.73 -3.33 -2.52
CA LEU A 219 -23.27 -3.41 -2.43
C LEU A 219 -22.76 -4.59 -3.28
N GLU A 220 -21.81 -4.31 -4.16
CA GLU A 220 -21.27 -5.34 -5.06
C GLU A 220 -19.76 -5.56 -4.85
N HIS A 221 -18.99 -4.48 -4.70
CA HIS A 221 -17.54 -4.57 -4.61
C HIS A 221 -17.02 -4.07 -3.26
N ALA A 222 -16.02 -4.78 -2.74
CA ALA A 222 -15.29 -4.39 -1.54
C ALA A 222 -13.78 -4.37 -1.78
N TRP A 223 -13.11 -3.35 -1.25
CA TRP A 223 -11.65 -3.26 -1.18
C TRP A 223 -11.22 -3.26 0.28
N LEU A 224 -10.33 -4.20 0.63
CA LEU A 224 -9.86 -4.45 1.98
C LEU A 224 -8.34 -4.38 2.01
N ALA A 225 -7.75 -3.51 2.85
CA ALA A 225 -6.30 -3.42 2.97
C ALA A 225 -5.85 -3.02 4.37
N GLY A 226 -4.68 -3.52 4.79
CA GLY A 226 -4.11 -3.22 6.10
C GLY A 226 -3.49 -4.43 6.76
N GLU A 227 -3.72 -4.61 8.07
CA GLU A 227 -3.21 -5.76 8.82
C GLU A 227 -3.81 -7.07 8.28
N ALA A 228 -2.94 -8.05 7.96
CA ALA A 228 -3.32 -9.26 7.22
C ALA A 228 -4.40 -10.10 7.91
N GLY A 229 -4.33 -10.28 9.23
CA GLY A 229 -5.33 -11.02 9.99
C GLY A 229 -6.69 -10.32 9.98
N THR A 230 -6.69 -9.00 10.09
CA THR A 230 -7.89 -8.17 10.02
C THR A 230 -8.53 -8.24 8.64
N VAL A 231 -7.73 -8.13 7.58
CA VAL A 231 -8.18 -8.24 6.19
C VAL A 231 -8.85 -9.59 5.96
N ARG A 232 -8.24 -10.70 6.43
CA ARG A 232 -8.83 -12.04 6.35
C ARG A 232 -10.17 -12.13 7.08
N ALA A 233 -10.25 -11.59 8.30
CA ALA A 233 -11.48 -11.62 9.11
C ALA A 233 -12.62 -10.79 8.49
N LEU A 234 -12.31 -9.60 7.94
CA LEU A 234 -13.26 -8.77 7.19
C LEU A 234 -13.77 -9.51 5.95
N ARG A 235 -12.85 -10.09 5.18
CA ARG A 235 -13.17 -10.87 3.98
C ARG A 235 -14.09 -12.04 4.31
N GLN A 236 -13.77 -12.82 5.35
CA GLN A 236 -14.60 -13.93 5.79
C GLN A 236 -16.00 -13.47 6.18
N HIS A 237 -16.13 -12.34 6.89
CA HIS A 237 -17.41 -11.75 7.23
C HIS A 237 -18.23 -11.38 5.98
N LEU A 238 -17.61 -10.71 5.00
CA LEU A 238 -18.30 -10.31 3.78
C LEU A 238 -18.77 -11.52 2.95
N LEU A 239 -17.98 -12.58 2.90
CA LEU A 239 -18.34 -13.83 2.22
C LEU A 239 -19.46 -14.59 2.94
N ALA A 240 -19.29 -14.83 4.25
CA ALA A 240 -20.15 -15.74 4.99
C ALA A 240 -21.46 -15.10 5.46
N GLU A 241 -21.41 -13.82 5.86
CA GLU A 241 -22.56 -13.15 6.52
C GLU A 241 -23.23 -12.11 5.61
N ARG A 242 -22.47 -11.53 4.65
CA ARG A 242 -23.00 -10.53 3.70
C ARG A 242 -23.19 -11.10 2.30
N HIS A 243 -22.73 -12.32 2.05
CA HIS A 243 -22.89 -13.06 0.79
C HIS A 243 -22.37 -12.33 -0.45
N LEU A 244 -21.30 -11.48 -0.29
CA LEU A 244 -20.61 -10.91 -1.42
C LEU A 244 -19.91 -12.01 -2.21
N ASP A 245 -19.90 -11.86 -3.55
CA ASP A 245 -19.14 -12.77 -4.40
C ASP A 245 -17.62 -12.61 -4.11
N ARG A 246 -16.92 -13.74 -4.07
CA ARG A 246 -15.48 -13.79 -3.87
C ARG A 246 -14.71 -12.94 -4.90
N ALA A 247 -15.14 -12.98 -6.16
CA ALA A 247 -14.53 -12.23 -7.25
C ALA A 247 -14.62 -10.70 -7.07
N ASN A 248 -15.59 -10.26 -6.26
CA ASN A 248 -15.85 -8.84 -6.02
C ASN A 248 -15.20 -8.31 -4.75
N ILE A 249 -14.43 -9.15 -4.03
CA ILE A 249 -13.68 -8.74 -2.84
C ILE A 249 -12.20 -8.67 -3.18
N HIS A 250 -11.70 -7.44 -3.34
CA HIS A 250 -10.28 -7.14 -3.52
C HIS A 250 -9.63 -6.96 -2.17
N PHE A 251 -8.54 -7.66 -1.91
CA PHE A 251 -7.93 -7.63 -0.58
C PHE A 251 -6.40 -7.68 -0.66
N THR A 252 -5.74 -7.01 0.29
CA THR A 252 -4.28 -7.02 0.39
C THR A 252 -3.82 -6.83 1.83
N GLY A 253 -3.10 -7.81 2.37
CA GLY A 253 -2.38 -7.65 3.64
C GLY A 253 -1.13 -6.78 3.42
N TYR A 254 -1.08 -5.60 4.03
CA TYR A 254 0.05 -4.68 3.93
C TYR A 254 1.12 -4.98 4.98
N TRP A 255 0.70 -5.43 6.15
CA TRP A 255 1.58 -5.77 7.26
C TRP A 255 0.98 -6.87 8.12
N ARG A 256 1.76 -7.42 9.03
CA ARG A 256 1.36 -8.50 9.93
C ARG A 256 1.63 -8.09 11.36
N HIS A 257 0.63 -8.22 12.21
CA HIS A 257 0.81 -7.95 13.64
C HIS A 257 1.81 -8.96 14.23
N ARG A 258 2.84 -8.48 14.94
CA ARG A 258 3.92 -9.25 15.56
C ARG A 258 4.87 -9.98 14.60
N LEU A 259 4.75 -9.78 13.31
CA LEU A 259 5.67 -10.31 12.30
C LEU A 259 6.16 -9.18 11.40
N THR A 260 7.37 -9.33 10.89
CA THR A 260 7.93 -8.42 9.90
C THR A 260 7.81 -9.00 8.49
N GLN A 261 8.12 -8.21 7.47
CA GLN A 261 8.21 -8.76 6.10
C GLN A 261 9.44 -9.65 5.88
N ASP A 262 10.39 -9.64 6.83
CA ASP A 262 11.60 -10.49 6.78
C ASP A 262 11.34 -11.87 7.42
N ASP A 263 10.24 -12.03 8.17
CA ASP A 263 9.82 -13.32 8.71
C ASP A 263 9.19 -14.20 7.63
N ALA A 264 9.38 -15.51 7.76
CA ALA A 264 8.79 -16.48 6.84
C ALA A 264 7.25 -16.27 6.73
N PRO A 265 6.67 -16.44 5.53
CA PRO A 265 5.23 -16.38 5.37
C PRO A 265 4.54 -17.49 6.16
N THR A 266 3.40 -17.18 6.76
CA THR A 266 2.54 -18.17 7.42
C THR A 266 1.79 -19.01 6.38
N ALA A 267 1.12 -20.09 6.82
CA ALA A 267 0.28 -20.88 5.93
C ALA A 267 -0.87 -20.07 5.33
N GLU A 268 -1.43 -19.15 6.12
CA GLU A 268 -2.48 -18.23 5.69
C GLU A 268 -1.95 -17.21 4.67
N ASP A 269 -0.74 -16.68 4.84
CA ASP A 269 -0.11 -15.76 3.88
C ASP A 269 0.12 -16.45 2.52
N LEU A 270 0.51 -17.74 2.55
CA LEU A 270 0.69 -18.52 1.32
C LEU A 270 -0.64 -18.81 0.63
N ALA A 271 -1.71 -19.09 1.39
CA ALA A 271 -3.04 -19.27 0.85
C ALA A 271 -3.59 -17.99 0.20
N ASP A 272 -3.42 -16.83 0.87
CA ASP A 272 -3.79 -15.52 0.32
C ASP A 272 -3.03 -15.23 -0.98
N ALA A 273 -1.73 -15.50 -1.01
CA ALA A 273 -0.90 -15.30 -2.21
C ALA A 273 -1.34 -16.18 -3.38
N GLN A 274 -1.68 -17.46 -3.12
CA GLN A 274 -2.20 -18.35 -4.16
C GLN A 274 -3.55 -17.88 -4.71
N GLU A 275 -4.42 -17.39 -3.84
CA GLU A 275 -5.71 -16.86 -4.28
C GLU A 275 -5.56 -15.60 -5.11
N LEU A 276 -4.70 -14.67 -4.70
CA LEU A 276 -4.40 -13.46 -5.48
C LEU A 276 -3.81 -13.79 -6.86
N LEU A 277 -2.93 -14.78 -6.95
CA LEU A 277 -2.42 -15.27 -8.23
C LEU A 277 -3.53 -15.85 -9.11
N ALA A 278 -4.47 -16.58 -8.53
CA ALA A 278 -5.61 -17.11 -9.28
C ALA A 278 -6.58 -16.02 -9.75
N GLN A 279 -6.72 -14.93 -8.98
CA GLN A 279 -7.61 -13.81 -9.30
C GLN A 279 -7.02 -12.87 -10.36
N TYR A 280 -5.70 -12.65 -10.35
CA TYR A 280 -5.02 -11.64 -11.18
C TYR A 280 -3.97 -12.21 -12.15
N GLY A 281 -3.69 -13.50 -12.11
CA GLY A 281 -2.62 -14.19 -12.89
C GLY A 281 -3.11 -14.85 -14.17
N GLY A 282 -4.29 -14.49 -14.69
CA GLY A 282 -4.88 -15.00 -15.92
C GLY A 282 -4.58 -14.12 -17.15
#